data_3b2e213f456cb469d3cf4148c53653a4
#
_entry.id   3b2e213f456cb469d3cf4148c53653a4
#
_cell.length_a   1.000
_cell.length_b   1.000
_cell.length_c   1.000
_cell.angle_alpha   90.00
_cell.angle_beta   90.00
_cell.angle_gamma   90.00
#
_symmetry.space_group_name_H-M   'P 1'
#
loop_
_entity.id
_entity.type
_entity.pdbx_description
1 polymer ?
#
loop_
_entity_poly.entity_id
_entity_poly.type
_entity_poly.pdbx_seq_one_letter_code
_entity_poly.pdbx_strand_id
1 'polypeptide(L)'
;AEAYSRFVDQPFAQLKKQHKKPVVALVLGSGGARGYAHIGVIEVLEQHGIRPDFIVGTSAGSIVGAIYASGKTPDELRDTALKMKAADVRDISIGLKGFFDGKKVEDYVNQQVNNLPLEKMKIPMYVVATELKHGTKTVFNYGNTGQAVRASASIPSMFVPTKIGKSEYVDGGLVSPVPVEVARDLGADVIIAVDILAQPIYTETSNVWGLFNQNINIMQGRLAAEELQYADVVIQPDLREKAHIFDVKGREATMKAGIDAANAKLSDIQFAIDEKIAEQNLSTDGLSAQTQ
;
A
#
# COMPACT_ATOMS: atom_id res chain seq x y z
N ALA A 1 1.08 -18.13 -13.22
CA ALA A 1 1.61 -17.13 -14.16
C ALA A 1 2.38 -16.05 -13.40
N GLU A 2 3.45 -15.55 -13.99
CA GLU A 2 4.21 -14.47 -13.40
C GLU A 2 3.40 -13.17 -13.28
N ALA A 3 3.79 -12.30 -12.36
CA ALA A 3 3.18 -10.98 -12.22
C ALA A 3 3.50 -10.10 -13.44
N TYR A 4 2.53 -9.30 -13.86
CA TYR A 4 2.74 -8.35 -14.96
C TYR A 4 1.83 -7.14 -14.82
N SER A 5 2.14 -6.10 -15.60
CA SER A 5 1.36 -4.87 -15.67
C SER A 5 0.46 -4.88 -16.90
N ARG A 6 -0.81 -4.57 -16.72
CA ARG A 6 -1.74 -4.41 -17.80
C ARG A 6 -2.58 -3.15 -17.56
N PHE A 7 -2.38 -2.18 -18.42
CA PHE A 7 -3.12 -0.93 -18.31
C PHE A 7 -4.30 -0.94 -19.29
N VAL A 8 -5.46 -0.58 -18.75
CA VAL A 8 -6.65 -0.24 -19.54
C VAL A 8 -6.90 1.24 -19.27
N ASP A 9 -7.17 2.02 -20.30
CA ASP A 9 -7.48 3.44 -20.13
C ASP A 9 -8.71 3.60 -19.23
N GLN A 10 -8.55 4.38 -18.15
CA GLN A 10 -9.59 4.71 -17.19
C GLN A 10 -10.41 3.51 -16.71
N PRO A 11 -9.77 2.50 -16.08
CA PRO A 11 -10.43 1.25 -15.71
C PRO A 11 -11.66 1.43 -14.81
N PHE A 12 -11.77 2.55 -14.11
CA PHE A 12 -12.86 2.84 -13.19
C PHE A 12 -13.89 3.84 -13.73
N ALA A 13 -13.76 4.28 -14.98
CA ALA A 13 -14.72 5.21 -15.59
C ALA A 13 -16.14 4.63 -15.65
N GLN A 14 -16.28 3.31 -15.85
CA GLN A 14 -17.59 2.66 -15.87
C GLN A 14 -18.24 2.58 -14.48
N LEU A 15 -17.47 2.38 -13.42
CA LEU A 15 -17.98 2.40 -12.05
C LEU A 15 -18.61 3.76 -11.73
N LYS A 16 -17.96 4.82 -12.16
CA LYS A 16 -18.43 6.19 -12.01
C LYS A 16 -19.79 6.41 -12.70
N LYS A 17 -19.96 5.87 -13.91
CA LYS A 17 -21.21 5.96 -14.69
C LYS A 17 -22.33 5.10 -14.14
N GLN A 18 -22.01 3.88 -13.66
CA GLN A 18 -23.01 2.91 -13.18
C GLN A 18 -23.55 3.24 -11.79
N HIS A 19 -22.71 3.74 -10.89
CA HIS A 19 -23.07 3.92 -9.49
C HIS A 19 -23.33 5.37 -9.08
N LYS A 20 -23.05 6.34 -9.94
CA LYS A 20 -23.14 7.79 -9.65
C LYS A 20 -22.42 8.19 -8.35
N LYS A 21 -21.39 7.43 -7.98
CA LYS A 21 -20.59 7.62 -6.76
C LYS A 21 -19.16 7.94 -7.15
N PRO A 22 -18.47 8.76 -6.36
CA PRO A 22 -17.05 8.98 -6.59
C PRO A 22 -16.25 7.69 -6.43
N VAL A 23 -15.23 7.54 -7.26
CA VAL A 23 -14.27 6.43 -7.15
C VAL A 23 -13.31 6.73 -6.01
N VAL A 24 -13.30 5.89 -5.00
CA VAL A 24 -12.46 6.04 -3.81
C VAL A 24 -11.29 5.06 -3.87
N ALA A 25 -10.08 5.59 -3.79
CA ALA A 25 -8.87 4.78 -3.71
C ALA A 25 -8.27 4.82 -2.31
N LEU A 26 -7.83 3.67 -1.84
CA LEU A 26 -7.02 3.54 -0.63
C LEU A 26 -5.58 3.31 -1.06
N VAL A 27 -4.70 4.22 -0.66
CA VAL A 27 -3.26 4.16 -0.96
C VAL A 27 -2.50 3.83 0.32
N LEU A 28 -1.81 2.70 0.31
CA LEU A 28 -1.09 2.18 1.47
C LEU A 28 0.42 2.30 1.22
N GLY A 29 1.06 3.16 1.99
CA GLY A 29 2.46 3.49 1.81
C GLY A 29 3.46 2.47 2.37
N SER A 30 4.70 2.62 1.95
CA SER A 30 5.83 1.84 2.45
C SER A 30 6.22 2.28 3.87
N GLY A 31 6.92 1.43 4.60
CA GLY A 31 7.39 1.75 5.95
C GLY A 31 7.79 0.52 6.76
N GLY A 32 8.05 -0.61 6.13
CA GLY A 32 8.52 -1.82 6.80
C GLY A 32 7.54 -2.34 7.85
N ALA A 33 8.04 -2.64 9.02
CA ALA A 33 7.25 -3.19 10.13
C ALA A 33 6.17 -2.22 10.65
N ARG A 34 6.22 -0.95 10.29
CA ARG A 34 5.14 0.00 10.57
C ARG A 34 3.85 -0.31 9.80
N GLY A 35 3.90 -1.23 8.85
CA GLY A 35 2.75 -1.68 8.06
C GLY A 35 1.59 -2.22 8.88
N TYR A 36 1.82 -2.66 10.13
CA TYR A 36 0.73 -3.06 11.03
C TYR A 36 -0.28 -1.93 11.28
N ALA A 37 0.16 -0.68 11.18
CA ALA A 37 -0.74 0.47 11.30
C ALA A 37 -1.81 0.50 10.21
N HIS A 38 -1.51 0.03 9.01
CA HIS A 38 -2.48 -0.07 7.91
C HIS A 38 -3.68 -0.93 8.29
N ILE A 39 -3.47 -1.98 9.08
CA ILE A 39 -4.55 -2.87 9.54
C ILE A 39 -5.54 -2.09 10.40
N GLY A 40 -5.04 -1.28 11.33
CA GLY A 40 -5.89 -0.42 12.17
C GLY A 40 -6.69 0.59 11.36
N VAL A 41 -6.08 1.18 10.35
CA VAL A 41 -6.78 2.10 9.43
C VAL A 41 -7.92 1.37 8.71
N ILE A 42 -7.65 0.20 8.16
CA ILE A 42 -8.65 -0.60 7.45
C ILE A 42 -9.81 -0.98 8.36
N GLU A 43 -9.54 -1.36 9.62
CA GLU A 43 -10.58 -1.64 10.61
C GLU A 43 -11.57 -0.48 10.75
N VAL A 44 -11.05 0.73 10.91
CA VAL A 44 -11.87 1.93 11.10
C VAL A 44 -12.69 2.24 9.85
N LEU A 45 -12.07 2.20 8.68
CA LEU A 45 -12.76 2.47 7.42
C LEU A 45 -13.91 1.49 7.21
N GLU A 46 -13.67 0.21 7.43
CA GLU A 46 -14.69 -0.81 7.25
C GLU A 46 -15.83 -0.70 8.26
N GLN A 47 -15.53 -0.41 9.54
CA GLN A 47 -16.54 -0.16 10.56
C GLN A 47 -17.48 0.99 10.21
N HIS A 48 -17.00 1.95 9.43
CA HIS A 48 -17.78 3.11 9.01
C HIS A 48 -18.33 2.99 7.59
N GLY A 49 -18.31 1.79 7.03
CA GLY A 49 -18.86 1.53 5.69
C GLY A 49 -18.06 2.13 4.55
N ILE A 50 -16.82 2.52 4.78
CA ILE A 50 -15.95 3.08 3.75
C ILE A 50 -15.14 1.93 3.14
N ARG A 51 -15.61 1.46 1.98
CA ARG A 51 -14.91 0.42 1.22
C ARG A 51 -14.29 1.04 -0.03
N PRO A 52 -12.98 0.90 -0.23
CA PRO A 52 -12.34 1.46 -1.42
C PRO A 52 -12.78 0.71 -2.67
N ASP A 53 -12.85 1.44 -3.78
CA ASP A 53 -13.10 0.86 -5.10
C ASP A 53 -11.85 0.17 -5.63
N PHE A 54 -10.68 0.62 -5.23
CA PHE A 54 -9.42 -0.06 -5.50
C PHE A 54 -8.34 0.35 -4.48
N ILE A 55 -7.28 -0.45 -4.42
CA ILE A 55 -6.16 -0.26 -3.49
C ILE A 55 -4.86 -0.20 -4.30
N VAL A 56 -4.01 0.76 -3.95
CA VAL A 56 -2.63 0.85 -4.46
C VAL A 56 -1.68 0.74 -3.28
N GLY A 57 -0.74 -0.17 -3.35
CA GLY A 57 0.19 -0.39 -2.24
C GLY A 57 1.65 -0.46 -2.68
N THR A 58 2.53 0.01 -1.81
CA THR A 58 3.97 -0.07 -1.96
C THR A 58 4.58 -0.77 -0.75
N SER A 59 5.42 -1.80 -0.99
CA SER A 59 6.16 -2.51 0.04
C SER A 59 5.25 -3.07 1.15
N ALA A 60 5.42 -2.65 2.40
CA ALA A 60 4.53 -3.05 3.51
C ALA A 60 3.06 -2.80 3.18
N GLY A 61 2.74 -1.69 2.51
CA GLY A 61 1.39 -1.37 2.06
C GLY A 61 0.85 -2.36 1.03
N SER A 62 1.71 -2.94 0.19
CA SER A 62 1.31 -3.96 -0.76
C SER A 62 1.01 -5.30 -0.08
N ILE A 63 1.72 -5.63 1.00
CA ILE A 63 1.47 -6.85 1.79
C ILE A 63 0.07 -6.78 2.41
N VAL A 64 -0.19 -5.75 3.19
CA VAL A 64 -1.48 -5.57 3.87
C VAL A 64 -2.61 -5.39 2.85
N GLY A 65 -2.37 -4.57 1.82
CA GLY A 65 -3.35 -4.29 0.79
C GLY A 65 -3.78 -5.53 0.01
N ALA A 66 -2.83 -6.37 -0.41
CA ALA A 66 -3.12 -7.60 -1.15
C ALA A 66 -3.92 -8.60 -0.31
N ILE A 67 -3.54 -8.77 0.95
CA ILE A 67 -4.25 -9.68 1.86
C ILE A 67 -5.68 -9.20 2.09
N TYR A 68 -5.86 -7.90 2.33
CA TYR A 68 -7.20 -7.30 2.47
C TYR A 68 -8.00 -7.42 1.17
N ALA A 69 -7.41 -7.08 0.03
CA ALA A 69 -8.05 -7.12 -1.28
C ALA A 69 -8.53 -8.53 -1.66
N SER A 70 -7.88 -9.58 -1.16
CA SER A 70 -8.29 -10.96 -1.39
C SER A 70 -9.63 -11.32 -0.74
N GLY A 71 -10.14 -10.49 0.16
CA GLY A 71 -11.42 -10.68 0.81
C GLY A 71 -11.36 -10.99 2.30
N LYS A 72 -10.18 -10.90 2.92
CA LYS A 72 -10.07 -11.07 4.37
C LYS A 72 -10.73 -9.91 5.11
N THR A 73 -11.44 -10.23 6.19
CA THR A 73 -12.01 -9.24 7.08
C THR A 73 -10.93 -8.54 7.91
N PRO A 74 -11.20 -7.36 8.48
CA PRO A 74 -10.27 -6.73 9.41
C PRO A 74 -9.86 -7.61 10.59
N ASP A 75 -10.81 -8.39 11.14
CA ASP A 75 -10.52 -9.32 12.23
C ASP A 75 -9.56 -10.43 11.78
N GLU A 76 -9.74 -10.96 10.58
CA GLU A 76 -8.83 -11.94 9.99
C GLU A 76 -7.44 -11.35 9.72
N LEU A 77 -7.37 -10.09 9.26
CA LEU A 77 -6.11 -9.37 9.09
C LEU A 77 -5.36 -9.21 10.41
N ARG A 78 -6.05 -8.78 11.46
CA ARG A 78 -5.50 -8.62 12.80
C ARG A 78 -4.96 -9.95 13.31
N ASP A 79 -5.75 -11.00 13.21
CA ASP A 79 -5.39 -12.34 13.65
C ASP A 79 -4.14 -12.86 12.91
N THR A 80 -4.13 -12.70 11.58
CA THR A 80 -2.99 -13.06 10.73
C THR A 80 -1.72 -12.31 11.18
N ALA A 81 -1.83 -11.00 11.42
CA ALA A 81 -0.71 -10.17 11.84
C ALA A 81 -0.16 -10.58 13.22
N LEU A 82 -1.04 -10.88 14.16
CA LEU A 82 -0.63 -11.28 15.52
C LEU A 82 -0.01 -12.68 15.57
N LYS A 83 -0.41 -13.57 14.67
CA LYS A 83 0.13 -14.93 14.57
C LYS A 83 1.39 -15.04 13.72
N MET A 84 1.71 -14.01 12.93
CA MET A 84 2.87 -14.03 12.05
C MET A 84 4.16 -14.13 12.86
N LYS A 85 5.00 -15.11 12.52
CA LYS A 85 6.33 -15.27 13.10
C LYS A 85 7.36 -14.63 12.20
N ALA A 86 8.45 -14.13 12.78
CA ALA A 86 9.56 -13.58 11.98
C ALA A 86 10.09 -14.61 10.98
N ALA A 87 10.11 -15.90 11.34
CA ALA A 87 10.53 -16.98 10.47
C ALA A 87 9.65 -17.17 9.23
N ASP A 88 8.38 -16.70 9.25
CA ASP A 88 7.46 -16.84 8.11
C ASP A 88 7.85 -15.92 6.93
N VAL A 89 8.51 -14.81 7.22
CA VAL A 89 8.87 -13.81 6.21
C VAL A 89 10.38 -13.59 6.07
N ARG A 90 11.15 -14.04 7.06
CA ARG A 90 12.61 -13.93 7.04
C ARG A 90 13.20 -15.17 6.37
N ASP A 91 13.67 -15.01 5.16
CA ASP A 91 14.42 -16.06 4.50
C ASP A 91 15.85 -16.06 5.03
N ILE A 92 16.21 -17.13 5.77
CA ILE A 92 17.53 -17.30 6.38
C ILE A 92 18.52 -17.88 5.35
N SER A 93 18.14 -18.13 4.12
CA SER A 93 19.12 -18.45 3.10
C SER A 93 19.96 -17.19 2.83
N ILE A 94 20.94 -17.02 3.69
CA ILE A 94 21.99 -16.05 3.47
C ILE A 94 22.66 -16.50 2.17
N GLY A 95 22.24 -15.94 1.05
CA GLY A 95 22.91 -16.13 -0.21
C GLY A 95 24.36 -15.67 -0.08
N LEU A 96 25.19 -16.04 -1.02
CA LEU A 96 26.64 -15.75 -1.07
C LEU A 96 27.04 -14.30 -0.76
N LYS A 97 26.10 -13.37 -0.58
CA LYS A 97 26.32 -11.94 -0.30
C LYS A 97 25.63 -11.41 0.95
N GLY A 98 25.03 -12.26 1.79
CA GLY A 98 24.36 -11.82 3.01
C GLY A 98 23.01 -11.15 2.79
N PHE A 99 22.39 -11.29 1.62
CA PHE A 99 21.06 -10.75 1.33
C PHE A 99 19.98 -11.79 1.55
N PHE A 100 18.79 -11.33 1.99
CA PHE A 100 17.62 -12.20 2.10
C PHE A 100 17.00 -12.46 0.73
N ASP A 101 16.64 -13.71 0.47
CA ASP A 101 15.80 -14.06 -0.67
C ASP A 101 14.32 -13.82 -0.26
N GLY A 102 13.59 -13.05 -1.04
CA GLY A 102 12.20 -12.74 -0.75
C GLY A 102 11.22 -13.88 -1.02
N LYS A 103 11.68 -15.09 -1.30
CA LYS A 103 10.81 -16.25 -1.60
C LYS A 103 9.84 -16.56 -0.46
N LYS A 104 10.27 -16.41 0.79
CA LYS A 104 9.37 -16.60 1.95
C LYS A 104 8.26 -15.56 2.01
N VAL A 105 8.55 -14.32 1.67
CA VAL A 105 7.52 -13.26 1.58
C VAL A 105 6.50 -13.61 0.50
N GLU A 106 6.99 -14.03 -0.67
CA GLU A 106 6.14 -14.48 -1.78
C GLU A 106 5.23 -15.63 -1.36
N ASP A 107 5.81 -16.68 -0.76
CA ASP A 107 5.08 -17.86 -0.34
C ASP A 107 4.07 -17.55 0.77
N TYR A 108 4.46 -16.70 1.74
CA TYR A 108 3.59 -16.25 2.80
C TYR A 108 2.37 -15.51 2.26
N VAL A 109 2.58 -14.53 1.39
CA VAL A 109 1.49 -13.75 0.78
C VAL A 109 0.57 -14.66 -0.02
N ASN A 110 1.12 -15.53 -0.86
CA ASN A 110 0.33 -16.47 -1.66
C ASN A 110 -0.47 -17.43 -0.80
N GLN A 111 0.07 -17.86 0.35
CA GLN A 111 -0.68 -18.66 1.31
C GLN A 111 -1.85 -17.87 1.90
N GLN A 112 -1.61 -16.62 2.30
CA GLN A 112 -2.65 -15.79 2.91
C GLN A 112 -3.79 -15.43 1.94
N VAL A 113 -3.49 -15.31 0.66
CA VAL A 113 -4.50 -15.02 -0.36
C VAL A 113 -5.02 -16.26 -1.09
N ASN A 114 -4.65 -17.47 -0.62
CA ASN A 114 -5.03 -18.76 -1.25
C ASN A 114 -4.66 -18.83 -2.73
N ASN A 115 -3.46 -18.36 -3.07
CA ASN A 115 -2.93 -18.30 -4.44
C ASN A 115 -3.80 -17.49 -5.43
N LEU A 116 -4.64 -16.60 -4.93
CA LEU A 116 -5.48 -15.75 -5.76
C LEU A 116 -4.60 -14.77 -6.57
N PRO A 117 -4.68 -14.78 -7.90
CA PRO A 117 -3.92 -13.82 -8.70
C PRO A 117 -4.48 -12.41 -8.58
N LEU A 118 -3.66 -11.41 -8.89
CA LEU A 118 -4.03 -9.99 -8.74
C LEU A 118 -5.32 -9.63 -9.48
N GLU A 119 -5.52 -10.14 -10.68
CA GLU A 119 -6.71 -9.84 -11.50
C GLU A 119 -8.02 -10.43 -10.95
N LYS A 120 -7.92 -11.31 -9.96
CA LYS A 120 -9.10 -11.94 -9.34
C LYS A 120 -9.38 -11.45 -7.92
N MET A 121 -8.66 -10.44 -7.46
CA MET A 121 -8.90 -9.85 -6.14
C MET A 121 -10.33 -9.32 -6.02
N LYS A 122 -10.93 -9.45 -4.84
CA LYS A 122 -12.29 -8.93 -4.57
C LYS A 122 -12.34 -7.42 -4.61
N ILE A 123 -11.24 -6.76 -4.19
CA ILE A 123 -11.01 -5.34 -4.42
C ILE A 123 -9.84 -5.25 -5.38
N PRO A 124 -9.96 -4.55 -6.52
CA PRO A 124 -8.84 -4.40 -7.44
C PRO A 124 -7.59 -3.91 -6.75
N MET A 125 -6.48 -4.62 -6.93
CA MET A 125 -5.21 -4.36 -6.23
C MET A 125 -4.09 -4.05 -7.22
N TYR A 126 -3.38 -2.98 -6.93
CA TYR A 126 -2.23 -2.51 -7.71
C TYR A 126 -1.00 -2.45 -6.82
N VAL A 127 0.07 -3.09 -7.24
CA VAL A 127 1.31 -3.24 -6.48
C VAL A 127 2.43 -2.50 -7.18
N VAL A 128 3.08 -1.56 -6.48
CA VAL A 128 4.11 -0.69 -7.04
C VAL A 128 5.50 -1.20 -6.70
N ALA A 129 6.33 -1.39 -7.72
CA ALA A 129 7.73 -1.76 -7.62
C ALA A 129 8.59 -0.83 -8.48
N THR A 130 9.92 -0.92 -8.30
CA THR A 130 10.88 -0.19 -9.12
C THR A 130 11.63 -1.15 -10.02
N GLU A 131 11.61 -0.92 -11.33
CA GLU A 131 12.43 -1.68 -12.26
C GLU A 131 13.90 -1.25 -12.08
N LEU A 132 14.78 -2.21 -11.82
CA LEU A 132 16.13 -1.93 -11.37
C LEU A 132 16.99 -1.24 -12.42
N LYS A 133 16.92 -1.68 -13.67
CA LYS A 133 17.80 -1.21 -14.74
C LYS A 133 17.62 0.27 -15.05
N HIS A 134 16.36 0.74 -15.09
CA HIS A 134 16.05 2.10 -15.49
C HIS A 134 15.52 2.98 -14.34
N GLY A 135 15.30 2.40 -13.16
CA GLY A 135 14.71 3.13 -12.04
C GLY A 135 13.27 3.56 -12.27
N THR A 136 12.55 2.87 -13.14
CA THR A 136 11.17 3.22 -13.50
C THR A 136 10.15 2.57 -12.60
N LYS A 137 9.08 3.30 -12.35
CA LYS A 137 7.93 2.79 -11.59
C LYS A 137 7.18 1.74 -12.40
N THR A 138 6.93 0.58 -11.81
CA THR A 138 6.15 -0.50 -12.40
C THR A 138 4.95 -0.80 -11.51
N VAL A 139 3.77 -0.92 -12.10
CA VAL A 139 2.52 -1.19 -11.38
C VAL A 139 1.98 -2.54 -11.82
N PHE A 140 2.04 -3.53 -10.93
CA PHE A 140 1.52 -4.87 -11.20
C PHE A 140 0.05 -4.96 -10.84
N ASN A 141 -0.76 -5.50 -11.73
CA ASN A 141 -2.20 -5.72 -11.51
C ASN A 141 -2.69 -7.06 -12.04
N TYR A 142 -1.79 -7.91 -12.53
CA TYR A 142 -2.09 -9.25 -13.04
C TYR A 142 -1.05 -10.26 -12.58
N GLY A 143 -1.45 -11.52 -12.50
CA GLY A 143 -0.58 -12.65 -12.23
C GLY A 143 -0.32 -12.90 -10.75
N ASN A 144 0.80 -13.52 -10.45
CA ASN A 144 1.19 -14.00 -9.13
C ASN A 144 1.29 -12.86 -8.11
N THR A 145 0.34 -12.81 -7.18
CA THR A 145 0.24 -11.78 -6.15
C THR A 145 1.47 -11.75 -5.25
N GLY A 146 1.89 -12.90 -4.74
CA GLY A 146 3.06 -12.98 -3.86
C GLY A 146 4.35 -12.54 -4.56
N GLN A 147 4.49 -12.84 -5.84
CA GLN A 147 5.65 -12.42 -6.63
C GLN A 147 5.68 -10.89 -6.80
N ALA A 148 4.54 -10.27 -7.11
CA ALA A 148 4.45 -8.81 -7.22
C ALA A 148 4.76 -8.12 -5.89
N VAL A 149 4.20 -8.62 -4.80
CA VAL A 149 4.44 -8.09 -3.45
C VAL A 149 5.91 -8.26 -3.06
N ARG A 150 6.52 -9.42 -3.35
CA ARG A 150 7.94 -9.65 -3.14
C ARG A 150 8.77 -8.61 -3.89
N ALA A 151 8.47 -8.33 -5.14
CA ALA A 151 9.16 -7.30 -5.93
C ALA A 151 9.05 -5.93 -5.25
N SER A 152 7.84 -5.55 -4.84
CA SER A 152 7.56 -4.27 -4.18
C SER A 152 8.26 -4.12 -2.83
N ALA A 153 8.51 -5.22 -2.13
CA ALA A 153 9.09 -5.25 -0.78
C ALA A 153 10.58 -5.64 -0.76
N SER A 154 11.23 -5.74 -1.92
CA SER A 154 12.65 -6.10 -2.02
C SER A 154 13.53 -4.90 -1.67
N ILE A 155 13.66 -4.64 -0.38
CA ILE A 155 14.43 -3.50 0.16
C ILE A 155 15.89 -3.63 -0.24
N PRO A 156 16.48 -2.61 -0.89
CA PRO A 156 17.90 -2.64 -1.25
C PRO A 156 18.77 -2.87 -0.01
N SER A 157 19.87 -3.56 -0.19
CA SER A 157 20.82 -3.98 0.84
C SER A 157 20.32 -5.04 1.83
N MET A 158 19.03 -5.36 1.85
CA MET A 158 18.47 -6.44 2.67
C MET A 158 17.99 -7.62 1.85
N PHE A 159 17.39 -7.37 0.69
CA PHE A 159 16.83 -8.41 -0.18
C PHE A 159 17.51 -8.41 -1.53
N VAL A 160 17.60 -9.60 -2.11
CA VAL A 160 18.02 -9.76 -3.51
C VAL A 160 16.92 -9.17 -4.40
N PRO A 161 17.26 -8.45 -5.49
CA PRO A 161 16.26 -8.01 -6.46
C PRO A 161 15.41 -9.18 -6.96
N THR A 162 14.12 -8.94 -7.15
CA THR A 162 13.18 -9.95 -7.61
C THR A 162 13.18 -10.01 -9.13
N LYS A 163 13.51 -11.17 -9.69
CA LYS A 163 13.49 -11.40 -11.13
C LYS A 163 12.09 -11.85 -11.58
N ILE A 164 11.50 -11.10 -12.50
CA ILE A 164 10.22 -11.45 -13.13
C ILE A 164 10.42 -11.30 -14.64
N GLY A 165 10.30 -12.40 -15.37
CA GLY A 165 10.59 -12.40 -16.81
C GLY A 165 12.03 -12.03 -17.08
N LYS A 166 12.27 -10.99 -17.85
CA LYS A 166 13.59 -10.49 -18.22
C LYS A 166 14.06 -9.31 -17.36
N SER A 167 13.25 -8.85 -16.44
CA SER A 167 13.53 -7.67 -15.62
C SER A 167 13.75 -8.04 -14.17
N GLU A 168 14.49 -7.19 -13.46
CA GLU A 168 14.68 -7.27 -12.03
C GLU A 168 14.00 -6.07 -11.35
N TYR A 169 13.45 -6.29 -10.17
CA TYR A 169 12.70 -5.30 -9.42
C TYR A 169 13.21 -5.17 -8.01
N VAL A 170 13.14 -3.96 -7.50
CA VAL A 170 13.42 -3.61 -6.12
C VAL A 170 12.25 -2.83 -5.54
N ASP A 171 12.32 -2.51 -4.25
CA ASP A 171 11.26 -1.86 -3.50
C ASP A 171 10.69 -0.64 -4.23
N GLY A 172 9.36 -0.58 -4.30
CA GLY A 172 8.65 0.54 -4.92
C GLY A 172 8.83 1.86 -4.21
N GLY A 173 9.25 1.83 -2.94
CA GLY A 173 9.53 3.02 -2.15
C GLY A 173 10.65 3.90 -2.68
N LEU A 174 11.50 3.37 -3.58
CA LEU A 174 12.55 4.15 -4.21
C LEU A 174 12.01 5.18 -5.20
N VAL A 175 10.82 4.97 -5.74
CA VAL A 175 10.20 5.87 -6.74
C VAL A 175 8.83 6.38 -6.31
N SER A 176 8.09 5.63 -5.50
CA SER A 176 6.73 5.98 -5.08
C SER A 176 6.37 5.34 -3.75
N PRO A 177 6.90 5.87 -2.63
CA PRO A 177 6.64 5.30 -1.30
C PRO A 177 5.17 5.39 -0.88
N VAL A 178 4.44 6.42 -1.31
CA VAL A 178 2.99 6.56 -1.11
C VAL A 178 2.36 6.85 -2.48
N PRO A 179 1.91 5.81 -3.20
CA PRO A 179 1.64 5.90 -4.64
C PRO A 179 0.33 6.63 -4.99
N VAL A 180 0.22 7.88 -4.59
CA VAL A 180 -0.94 8.75 -4.83
C VAL A 180 -1.14 9.04 -6.32
N GLU A 181 -0.06 9.30 -7.05
CA GLU A 181 -0.14 9.59 -8.48
C GLU A 181 -0.69 8.39 -9.26
N VAL A 182 -0.27 7.18 -8.91
CA VAL A 182 -0.81 5.95 -9.53
C VAL A 182 -2.32 5.89 -9.35
N ALA A 183 -2.81 6.17 -8.13
CA ALA A 183 -4.25 6.16 -7.87
C ALA A 183 -4.99 7.23 -8.70
N ARG A 184 -4.40 8.40 -8.85
CA ARG A 184 -4.99 9.47 -9.66
C ARG A 184 -5.06 9.07 -11.13
N ASP A 185 -3.98 8.49 -11.66
CA ASP A 185 -3.90 8.03 -13.06
C ASP A 185 -4.89 6.90 -13.34
N LEU A 186 -5.21 6.07 -12.35
CA LEU A 186 -6.21 5.01 -12.45
C LEU A 186 -7.65 5.53 -12.42
N GLY A 187 -7.85 6.80 -12.09
CA GLY A 187 -9.17 7.43 -12.13
C GLY A 187 -9.83 7.65 -10.77
N ALA A 188 -9.07 7.67 -9.68
CA ALA A 188 -9.63 7.97 -8.36
C ALA A 188 -10.14 9.40 -8.30
N ASP A 189 -11.35 9.56 -7.75
CA ASP A 189 -11.92 10.88 -7.43
C ASP A 189 -11.53 11.33 -6.03
N VAL A 190 -11.50 10.40 -5.09
CA VAL A 190 -11.10 10.62 -3.70
C VAL A 190 -9.95 9.66 -3.36
N ILE A 191 -8.81 10.21 -2.98
CA ILE A 191 -7.64 9.44 -2.57
C ILE A 191 -7.43 9.56 -1.08
N ILE A 192 -7.57 8.44 -0.38
CA ILE A 192 -7.24 8.29 1.04
C ILE A 192 -5.85 7.68 1.10
N ALA A 193 -4.85 8.46 1.47
CA ALA A 193 -3.47 8.01 1.55
C ALA A 193 -3.06 7.77 3.00
N VAL A 194 -2.50 6.60 3.27
CA VAL A 194 -1.96 6.24 4.59
C VAL A 194 -0.44 6.32 4.52
N ASP A 195 0.11 7.30 5.24
CA ASP A 195 1.54 7.56 5.32
C ASP A 195 2.08 7.06 6.66
N ILE A 196 2.93 6.05 6.61
CA ILE A 196 3.60 5.50 7.78
C ILE A 196 5.09 5.88 7.85
N LEU A 197 5.49 6.85 7.02
CA LEU A 197 6.85 7.40 6.97
C LEU A 197 6.95 8.82 7.56
N ALA A 198 5.84 9.39 8.04
CA ALA A 198 5.78 10.80 8.45
C ALA A 198 6.75 11.15 9.58
N GLN A 199 7.12 10.17 10.40
CA GLN A 199 8.06 10.37 11.49
C GLN A 199 9.33 9.56 11.19
N PRO A 200 10.48 10.22 11.03
CA PRO A 200 11.71 9.50 10.78
C PRO A 200 12.03 8.61 11.98
N ILE A 201 12.14 7.31 11.72
CA ILE A 201 12.73 6.42 12.71
C ILE A 201 14.23 6.63 12.64
N TYR A 202 14.80 7.07 13.76
CA TYR A 202 16.26 7.11 13.90
C TYR A 202 16.77 5.67 13.88
N THR A 203 17.44 5.29 12.82
CA THR A 203 18.19 4.05 12.74
C THR A 203 19.59 4.34 13.24
N GLU A 204 20.11 3.44 14.08
CA GLU A 204 21.49 3.53 14.56
C GLU A 204 22.44 3.55 13.38
N THR A 205 23.27 4.59 13.30
CA THR A 205 24.18 4.82 12.19
C THR A 205 25.62 4.37 12.47
N SER A 206 25.80 3.53 13.51
CA SER A 206 27.12 3.05 13.95
C SER A 206 27.76 2.06 12.96
N ASN A 207 27.00 1.54 11.99
CA ASN A 207 27.50 0.67 10.94
C ASN A 207 27.00 1.09 9.56
N VAL A 208 27.62 0.55 8.52
CA VAL A 208 27.30 0.88 7.13
C VAL A 208 25.84 0.60 6.77
N TRP A 209 25.28 -0.49 7.30
CA TRP A 209 23.90 -0.87 7.05
C TRP A 209 22.91 0.11 7.68
N GLY A 210 23.13 0.51 8.92
CA GLY A 210 22.31 1.49 9.59
C GLY A 210 22.35 2.86 8.91
N LEU A 211 23.53 3.29 8.48
CA LEU A 211 23.70 4.54 7.73
C LEU A 211 22.97 4.49 6.39
N PHE A 212 23.09 3.39 5.66
CA PHE A 212 22.41 3.20 4.39
C PHE A 212 20.89 3.23 4.54
N ASN A 213 20.35 2.53 5.54
CA ASN A 213 18.92 2.52 5.83
C ASN A 213 18.40 3.91 6.20
N GLN A 214 19.17 4.66 7.00
CA GLN A 214 18.80 6.04 7.36
C GLN A 214 18.73 6.93 6.13
N ASN A 215 19.68 6.79 5.21
CA ASN A 215 19.69 7.54 3.95
C ASN A 215 18.45 7.21 3.10
N ILE A 216 18.08 5.94 2.98
CA ILE A 216 16.88 5.53 2.26
C ILE A 216 15.63 6.12 2.93
N ASN A 217 15.53 6.07 4.25
CA ASN A 217 14.40 6.62 4.99
C ASN A 217 14.24 8.13 4.75
N ILE A 218 15.33 8.86 4.73
CA ILE A 218 15.33 10.31 4.42
C ILE A 218 14.80 10.55 3.00
N MET A 219 15.32 9.81 2.02
CA MET A 219 14.93 9.95 0.62
C MET A 219 13.46 9.60 0.41
N GLN A 220 13.00 8.49 0.98
CA GLN A 220 11.60 8.07 0.88
C GLN A 220 10.67 9.08 1.56
N GLY A 221 11.05 9.62 2.72
CA GLY A 221 10.27 10.63 3.40
C GLY A 221 10.07 11.90 2.55
N ARG A 222 11.09 12.31 1.81
CA ARG A 222 11.01 13.44 0.87
C ARG A 222 10.06 13.15 -0.29
N LEU A 223 10.17 11.99 -0.90
CA LEU A 223 9.28 11.57 -1.98
C LEU A 223 7.83 11.47 -1.50
N ALA A 224 7.62 10.89 -0.32
CA ALA A 224 6.28 10.77 0.26
C ALA A 224 5.65 12.14 0.53
N ALA A 225 6.40 13.09 1.08
CA ALA A 225 5.90 14.44 1.36
C ALA A 225 5.41 15.13 0.07
N GLU A 226 6.10 14.93 -1.03
CA GLU A 226 5.71 15.45 -2.33
C GLU A 226 4.45 14.77 -2.87
N GLU A 227 4.39 13.43 -2.79
CA GLU A 227 3.24 12.66 -3.25
C GLU A 227 1.95 12.99 -2.48
N LEU A 228 2.07 13.19 -1.17
CA LEU A 228 0.92 13.43 -0.29
C LEU A 228 0.21 14.76 -0.55
N GLN A 229 0.84 15.72 -1.21
CA GLN A 229 0.20 16.98 -1.60
C GLN A 229 -1.00 16.75 -2.53
N TYR A 230 -1.02 15.64 -3.25
CA TYR A 230 -2.05 15.32 -4.22
C TYR A 230 -3.12 14.35 -3.69
N ALA A 231 -3.04 13.98 -2.43
CA ALA A 231 -4.07 13.17 -1.77
C ALA A 231 -5.20 14.05 -1.26
N ASP A 232 -6.42 13.53 -1.23
CA ASP A 232 -7.58 14.25 -0.69
C ASP A 232 -7.62 14.18 0.83
N VAL A 233 -7.25 13.02 1.40
CA VAL A 233 -7.15 12.82 2.85
C VAL A 233 -5.85 12.07 3.13
N VAL A 234 -5.09 12.56 4.10
CA VAL A 234 -3.84 11.94 4.54
C VAL A 234 -4.02 11.43 5.97
N ILE A 235 -3.82 10.14 6.16
CA ILE A 235 -3.85 9.50 7.48
C ILE A 235 -2.40 9.19 7.87
N GLN A 236 -1.94 9.79 8.97
CA GLN A 236 -0.56 9.66 9.46
C GLN A 236 -0.58 9.12 10.89
N PRO A 237 -0.53 7.79 11.08
CA PRO A 237 -0.43 7.20 12.41
C PRO A 237 0.79 7.72 13.17
N ASP A 238 0.62 7.96 14.47
CA ASP A 238 1.73 8.36 15.34
C ASP A 238 2.52 7.12 15.76
N LEU A 239 3.70 6.95 15.18
CA LEU A 239 4.54 5.78 15.36
C LEU A 239 5.87 6.09 16.07
N ARG A 240 6.00 7.30 16.67
CA ARG A 240 7.25 7.78 17.26
C ARG A 240 7.78 6.89 18.41
N GLU A 241 6.90 6.31 19.19
CA GLU A 241 7.25 5.50 20.36
C GLU A 241 7.10 3.99 20.14
N LYS A 242 6.83 3.56 18.90
CA LYS A 242 6.47 2.17 18.59
C LYS A 242 7.67 1.36 18.08
N ALA A 243 8.79 1.38 18.83
CA ALA A 243 10.04 0.74 18.40
C ALA A 243 10.03 -0.80 18.52
N HIS A 244 9.08 -1.40 19.26
CA HIS A 244 9.09 -2.83 19.57
C HIS A 244 8.04 -3.61 18.79
N ILE A 245 8.13 -3.57 17.47
CA ILE A 245 7.19 -4.23 16.55
C ILE A 245 7.36 -5.74 16.46
N PHE A 246 8.39 -6.28 17.11
CA PHE A 246 8.68 -7.72 17.04
C PHE A 246 7.85 -8.54 18.03
N ASP A 247 7.26 -7.93 19.05
CA ASP A 247 6.37 -8.60 20.00
C ASP A 247 4.89 -8.26 19.71
N VAL A 248 3.99 -9.07 20.27
CA VAL A 248 2.54 -8.91 20.08
C VAL A 248 2.05 -7.55 20.59
N LYS A 249 2.58 -7.08 21.73
CA LYS A 249 2.20 -5.78 22.29
C LYS A 249 2.59 -4.62 21.38
N GLY A 250 3.77 -4.68 20.78
CA GLY A 250 4.24 -3.68 19.82
C GLY A 250 3.38 -3.64 18.57
N ARG A 251 2.98 -4.80 18.05
CA ARG A 251 2.09 -4.91 16.89
C ARG A 251 0.69 -4.35 17.21
N GLU A 252 0.13 -4.70 18.36
CA GLU A 252 -1.16 -4.16 18.82
C GLU A 252 -1.11 -2.65 18.98
N ALA A 253 -0.04 -2.12 19.57
CA ALA A 253 0.15 -0.68 19.74
C ALA A 253 0.25 0.05 18.39
N THR A 254 0.92 -0.56 17.43
CA THR A 254 1.04 -0.01 16.06
C THR A 254 -0.32 0.00 15.35
N MET A 255 -1.07 -1.09 15.46
CA MET A 255 -2.43 -1.15 14.91
C MET A 255 -3.34 -0.10 15.56
N LYS A 256 -3.21 0.09 16.89
CA LYS A 256 -3.97 1.12 17.60
C LYS A 256 -3.63 2.53 17.12
N ALA A 257 -2.37 2.80 16.83
CA ALA A 257 -1.98 4.09 16.26
C ALA A 257 -2.67 4.33 14.91
N GLY A 258 -2.82 3.30 14.10
CA GLY A 258 -3.60 3.34 12.86
C GLY A 258 -5.07 3.61 13.10
N ILE A 259 -5.66 2.95 14.09
CA ILE A 259 -7.06 3.17 14.48
C ILE A 259 -7.28 4.63 14.90
N ASP A 260 -6.43 5.16 15.78
CA ASP A 260 -6.55 6.52 16.28
C ASP A 260 -6.42 7.56 15.16
N ALA A 261 -5.46 7.36 14.27
CA ALA A 261 -5.24 8.27 13.14
C ALA A 261 -6.41 8.26 12.14
N ALA A 262 -6.97 7.09 11.86
CA ALA A 262 -8.11 6.96 10.96
C ALA A 262 -9.37 7.58 11.57
N ASN A 263 -9.62 7.36 12.86
CA ASN A 263 -10.75 7.98 13.56
C ASN A 263 -10.66 9.51 13.52
N ALA A 264 -9.47 10.07 13.66
CA ALA A 264 -9.26 11.53 13.59
C ALA A 264 -9.57 12.11 12.20
N LYS A 265 -9.59 11.29 11.16
CA LYS A 265 -9.79 11.73 9.77
C LYS A 265 -11.15 11.33 9.17
N LEU A 266 -12.01 10.68 9.93
CA LEU A 266 -13.31 10.22 9.42
C LEU A 266 -14.17 11.36 8.87
N SER A 267 -14.24 12.49 9.58
CA SER A 267 -15.00 13.64 9.10
C SER A 267 -14.42 14.21 7.80
N ASP A 268 -13.10 14.26 7.68
CA ASP A 268 -12.43 14.73 6.45
C ASP A 268 -12.70 13.79 5.27
N ILE A 269 -12.72 12.48 5.51
CA ILE A 269 -13.04 11.48 4.49
C ILE A 269 -14.46 11.67 4.01
N GLN A 270 -15.41 11.76 4.93
CA GLN A 270 -16.82 11.93 4.59
C GLN A 270 -17.05 13.25 3.84
N PHE A 271 -16.41 14.31 4.29
CA PHE A 271 -16.46 15.60 3.60
C PHE A 271 -15.93 15.52 2.16
N ALA A 272 -14.78 14.88 1.95
CA ALA A 272 -14.19 14.70 0.63
C ALA A 272 -15.10 13.92 -0.32
N ILE A 273 -15.74 12.85 0.18
CA ILE A 273 -16.69 12.04 -0.59
C ILE A 273 -17.93 12.87 -0.94
N ASP A 274 -18.51 13.57 0.03
CA ASP A 274 -19.72 14.38 -0.14
C ASP A 274 -19.47 15.54 -1.11
N GLU A 275 -18.31 16.17 -1.04
CA GLU A 275 -17.92 17.24 -1.96
C GLU A 275 -17.87 16.76 -3.41
N LYS A 276 -17.30 15.57 -3.66
CA LYS A 276 -17.26 14.96 -4.99
C LYS A 276 -18.64 14.55 -5.49
N ILE A 277 -19.51 14.06 -4.62
CA ILE A 277 -20.92 13.77 -4.98
C ILE A 277 -21.62 15.06 -5.42
N ALA A 278 -21.45 16.14 -4.68
CA ALA A 278 -22.03 17.45 -5.00
C ALA A 278 -21.53 17.99 -6.35
N GLU A 279 -20.22 17.91 -6.61
CA GLU A 279 -19.62 18.31 -7.89
C GLU A 279 -20.18 17.50 -9.06
N GLN A 280 -20.34 16.18 -8.89
CA GLN A 280 -20.88 15.30 -9.92
C GLN A 280 -22.35 15.58 -10.20
N ASN A 281 -23.15 15.85 -9.18
CA ASN A 281 -24.57 16.20 -9.30
C ASN A 281 -24.74 17.56 -10.02
N LEU A 282 -23.96 18.56 -9.65
CA LEU A 282 -23.95 19.87 -10.31
C LEU A 282 -23.60 19.77 -11.79
N SER A 283 -22.61 18.95 -12.13
CA SER A 283 -22.21 18.69 -13.53
C SER A 283 -23.33 18.02 -14.33
N THR A 284 -24.05 17.05 -13.70
CA THR A 284 -25.18 16.35 -14.33
C THR A 284 -26.36 17.27 -14.53
N ASP A 285 -26.70 18.10 -13.55
CA ASP A 285 -27.78 19.09 -13.61
C ASP A 285 -27.49 20.18 -14.66
N GLY A 286 -26.24 20.61 -14.77
CA GLY A 286 -25.79 21.56 -15.79
C GLY A 286 -25.95 21.01 -17.22
N LEU A 287 -25.70 19.72 -17.43
CA LEU A 287 -25.88 19.06 -18.73
C LEU A 287 -27.35 18.91 -19.09
N SER A 288 -28.23 18.60 -18.13
CA SER A 288 -29.66 18.50 -18.39
C SER A 288 -30.32 19.85 -18.66
N ALA A 289 -29.79 20.95 -18.09
CA ALA A 289 -30.26 22.31 -18.37
C ALA A 289 -29.86 22.82 -19.76
N GLN A 290 -28.78 22.33 -20.35
CA GLN A 290 -28.33 22.68 -21.71
C GLN A 290 -29.06 21.93 -22.82
N THR A 291 -29.76 20.85 -22.48
CA THR A 291 -30.53 20.03 -23.46
C THR A 291 -32.02 20.34 -23.48
N GLN A 292 -32.49 21.32 -22.71
CA GLN A 292 -33.83 21.89 -22.77
C GLN A 292 -33.81 23.24 -23.49
#